data_ebde94d9e32008a62cc384e3e65cbbe8
#
_entry.id   ebde94d9e32008a62cc384e3e65cbbe8
#
_cell.length_a   1.000
_cell.length_b   1.000
_cell.length_c   1.000
_cell.angle_alpha   90.00
_cell.angle_beta   90.00
_cell.angle_gamma   90.00
#
_symmetry.space_group_name_H-M   'P 1'
#
loop_
_entity.id
_entity.type
_entity.pdbx_description
1 polymer ?
#
loop_
_entity_poly.entity_id
_entity_poly.type
_entity_poly.pdbx_seq_one_letter_code
_entity_poly.pdbx_strand_id
1 'polypeptide(L)'
;MKTLIIPALIPAFIPALALTVVQSTASAAPGTASGPGALALAAVIAHHSPAVRAFDKRVIARLFRGNTNFGFTPNTKISVDAETVVCRVSNVDITSRSCELNFGARKRTLTGRDANEVGATMAAAGIPSEGAAGSSIESISKLRCTIDPNEIMQKAGGGAQCSFETGQ
;
A
#
# COMPACT_ATOMS: atom_id res chain seq x y z
N MET A 1 -31.89 20.14 79.64
CA MET A 1 -32.41 19.75 78.29
C MET A 1 -31.41 20.26 77.27
N LYS A 2 -30.61 19.38 76.64
CA LYS A 2 -29.64 19.71 75.59
C LYS A 2 -30.17 19.11 74.31
N THR A 3 -30.54 19.98 73.38
CA THR A 3 -31.04 19.59 72.05
C THR A 3 -29.85 19.31 71.14
N LEU A 4 -29.76 18.10 70.65
CA LEU A 4 -28.73 17.64 69.73
C LEU A 4 -29.23 17.89 68.30
N ILE A 5 -28.54 18.75 67.54
CA ILE A 5 -28.81 19.01 66.14
C ILE A 5 -27.88 18.09 65.30
N ILE A 6 -28.50 17.23 64.51
CA ILE A 6 -27.81 16.34 63.56
C ILE A 6 -27.73 17.03 62.22
N PRO A 7 -26.56 17.25 61.61
CA PRO A 7 -26.46 17.79 60.25
C PRO A 7 -26.75 16.69 59.23
N ALA A 8 -27.63 17.00 58.31
CA ALA A 8 -27.98 16.15 57.17
C ALA A 8 -26.83 16.07 56.20
N LEU A 9 -26.38 14.85 55.89
CA LEU A 9 -25.45 14.55 54.79
C LEU A 9 -26.19 14.67 53.47
N ILE A 10 -25.72 15.59 52.61
CA ILE A 10 -26.16 15.71 51.20
C ILE A 10 -25.28 14.73 50.39
N PRO A 11 -25.85 13.77 49.64
CA PRO A 11 -25.07 12.95 48.74
C PRO A 11 -24.72 13.78 47.48
N ALA A 12 -23.43 14.00 47.25
CA ALA A 12 -22.93 14.59 46.06
C ALA A 12 -23.11 13.61 44.86
N PHE A 13 -24.02 13.90 43.97
CA PHE A 13 -24.15 13.25 42.67
C PHE A 13 -22.99 13.70 41.80
N ILE A 14 -22.03 12.83 41.52
CA ILE A 14 -21.01 13.04 40.50
C ILE A 14 -21.58 12.51 39.17
N PRO A 15 -21.82 13.36 38.16
CA PRO A 15 -22.20 12.86 36.85
C PRO A 15 -20.97 12.18 36.22
N ALA A 16 -21.07 10.88 35.99
CA ALA A 16 -20.10 10.14 35.19
C ALA A 16 -20.14 10.67 33.75
N LEU A 17 -19.15 11.48 33.37
CA LEU A 17 -18.91 11.80 31.98
C LEU A 17 -18.47 10.52 31.25
N ALA A 18 -19.39 9.91 30.52
CA ALA A 18 -19.08 8.86 29.56
C ALA A 18 -18.25 9.49 28.42
N LEU A 19 -16.93 9.33 28.45
CA LEU A 19 -16.09 9.60 27.29
C LEU A 19 -16.45 8.55 26.22
N THR A 20 -17.30 8.93 25.28
CA THR A 20 -17.46 8.18 24.04
C THR A 20 -16.17 8.35 23.22
N VAL A 21 -15.29 7.36 23.28
CA VAL A 21 -14.17 7.26 22.34
C VAL A 21 -14.77 6.98 20.96
N VAL A 22 -14.88 8.02 20.13
CA VAL A 22 -15.19 7.86 18.71
C VAL A 22 -13.96 7.20 18.09
N GLN A 23 -14.01 5.89 17.94
CA GLN A 23 -13.04 5.16 17.12
C GLN A 23 -13.29 5.58 15.67
N SER A 24 -12.48 6.50 15.16
CA SER A 24 -12.41 6.76 13.74
C SER A 24 -11.85 5.51 13.08
N THR A 25 -12.72 4.67 12.55
CA THR A 25 -12.30 3.61 11.62
C THR A 25 -11.77 4.32 10.38
N ALA A 26 -10.46 4.33 10.22
CA ALA A 26 -9.82 4.79 8.99
C ALA A 26 -10.42 3.96 7.84
N SER A 27 -11.27 4.58 7.04
CA SER A 27 -11.89 3.93 5.89
C SER A 27 -10.86 3.85 4.78
N ALA A 28 -10.59 2.64 4.30
CA ALA A 28 -9.72 2.44 3.15
C ALA A 28 -10.25 3.25 1.95
N ALA A 29 -9.41 4.13 1.41
CA ALA A 29 -9.76 4.96 0.27
C ALA A 29 -9.32 4.30 -1.04
N PRO A 30 -10.17 4.26 -2.08
CA PRO A 30 -9.79 3.74 -3.37
C PRO A 30 -8.74 4.65 -4.03
N GLY A 31 -7.68 4.05 -4.54
CA GLY A 31 -6.62 4.70 -5.28
C GLY A 31 -6.42 4.09 -6.66
N THR A 32 -5.90 4.87 -7.58
CA THR A 32 -5.51 4.41 -8.91
C THR A 32 -4.18 5.01 -9.31
N ALA A 33 -3.36 4.23 -10.02
CA ALA A 33 -2.17 4.70 -10.69
C ALA A 33 -2.21 4.32 -12.15
N SER A 34 -1.60 5.13 -13.02
CA SER A 34 -1.52 4.85 -14.45
C SER A 34 -0.15 5.26 -15.02
N GLY A 35 0.15 4.80 -16.21
CA GLY A 35 1.37 5.16 -16.91
C GLY A 35 2.65 4.59 -16.28
N PRO A 36 3.78 5.33 -16.33
CA PRO A 36 5.08 4.83 -15.88
C PRO A 36 5.13 4.41 -14.42
N GLY A 37 4.44 5.13 -13.51
CA GLY A 37 4.38 4.78 -12.09
C GLY A 37 3.67 3.45 -11.85
N ALA A 38 2.54 3.21 -12.53
CA ALA A 38 1.84 1.94 -12.48
C ALA A 38 2.67 0.79 -13.06
N LEU A 39 3.37 1.03 -14.16
CA LEU A 39 4.26 0.02 -14.77
C LEU A 39 5.41 -0.33 -13.83
N ALA A 40 6.03 0.66 -13.19
CA ALA A 40 7.10 0.46 -12.22
C ALA A 40 6.62 -0.38 -11.02
N LEU A 41 5.48 0.00 -10.43
CA LEU A 41 4.87 -0.74 -9.33
C LEU A 41 4.56 -2.19 -9.74
N ALA A 42 3.90 -2.38 -10.89
CA ALA A 42 3.58 -3.69 -11.40
C ALA A 42 4.84 -4.55 -11.67
N ALA A 43 5.93 -3.95 -12.18
CA ALA A 43 7.17 -4.66 -12.45
C ALA A 43 7.81 -5.21 -11.17
N VAL A 44 7.90 -4.38 -10.13
CA VAL A 44 8.46 -4.78 -8.83
C VAL A 44 7.60 -5.85 -8.17
N ILE A 45 6.29 -5.66 -8.11
CA ILE A 45 5.38 -6.65 -7.52
C ILE A 45 5.40 -7.96 -8.29
N ALA A 46 5.40 -7.92 -9.63
CA ALA A 46 5.50 -9.11 -10.47
C ALA A 46 6.78 -9.90 -10.23
N HIS A 47 7.92 -9.22 -10.02
CA HIS A 47 9.20 -9.87 -9.73
C HIS A 47 9.08 -10.78 -8.50
N HIS A 48 8.43 -10.32 -7.45
CA HIS A 48 8.27 -11.05 -6.20
C HIS A 48 7.04 -11.98 -6.16
N SER A 49 6.06 -11.78 -7.04
CA SER A 49 4.83 -12.58 -7.07
C SER A 49 5.07 -14.02 -7.51
N PRO A 50 4.59 -15.02 -6.75
CA PRO A 50 4.65 -16.41 -7.17
C PRO A 50 3.63 -16.76 -8.26
N ALA A 51 2.56 -15.97 -8.40
CA ALA A 51 1.46 -16.23 -9.34
C ALA A 51 1.78 -15.78 -10.77
N VAL A 52 2.63 -14.75 -10.92
CA VAL A 52 3.01 -14.25 -12.25
C VAL A 52 4.01 -15.20 -12.91
N ARG A 53 3.68 -15.64 -14.13
CA ARG A 53 4.52 -16.57 -14.88
C ARG A 53 5.89 -15.97 -15.20
N ALA A 54 6.92 -16.81 -15.26
CA ALA A 54 8.29 -16.37 -15.55
C ALA A 54 8.41 -15.62 -16.89
N PHE A 55 7.61 -16.02 -17.89
CA PHE A 55 7.55 -15.31 -19.18
C PHE A 55 7.01 -13.89 -19.00
N ASP A 56 5.87 -13.73 -18.30
CA ASP A 56 5.23 -12.43 -18.06
C ASP A 56 6.12 -11.49 -17.25
N LYS A 57 6.84 -12.02 -16.24
CA LYS A 57 7.86 -11.25 -15.49
C LYS A 57 8.94 -10.68 -16.41
N ARG A 58 9.46 -11.47 -17.35
CA ARG A 58 10.46 -11.00 -18.32
C ARG A 58 9.89 -9.94 -19.25
N VAL A 59 8.65 -10.12 -19.68
CA VAL A 59 7.95 -9.14 -20.53
C VAL A 59 7.83 -7.80 -19.81
N ILE A 60 7.27 -7.80 -18.61
CA ILE A 60 7.09 -6.60 -17.79
C ILE A 60 8.43 -5.90 -17.53
N ALA A 61 9.45 -6.66 -17.14
CA ALA A 61 10.79 -6.12 -16.88
C ALA A 61 11.43 -5.48 -18.14
N ARG A 62 11.17 -6.00 -19.34
CA ARG A 62 11.62 -5.38 -20.59
C ARG A 62 10.87 -4.10 -20.90
N LEU A 63 9.54 -4.11 -20.77
CA LEU A 63 8.71 -2.92 -20.95
C LEU A 63 9.12 -1.79 -20.01
N PHE A 64 9.36 -2.12 -18.75
CA PHE A 64 9.82 -1.15 -17.77
C PHE A 64 11.17 -0.52 -18.12
N ARG A 65 12.06 -1.28 -18.78
CA ARG A 65 13.36 -0.77 -19.30
C ARG A 65 13.26 -0.04 -20.64
N GLY A 66 12.05 0.17 -21.16
CA GLY A 66 11.83 0.80 -22.47
C GLY A 66 12.21 -0.07 -23.66
N ASN A 67 12.40 -1.38 -23.45
CA ASN A 67 12.69 -2.31 -24.55
C ASN A 67 11.37 -2.84 -25.12
N THR A 68 11.00 -2.37 -26.30
CA THR A 68 9.76 -2.73 -26.99
C THR A 68 9.98 -3.69 -28.18
N ASN A 69 11.23 -4.12 -28.43
CA ASN A 69 11.56 -5.01 -29.55
C ASN A 69 11.24 -6.47 -29.26
N PHE A 70 9.97 -6.81 -29.11
CA PHE A 70 9.51 -8.20 -29.05
C PHE A 70 8.10 -8.31 -29.60
N GLY A 71 7.86 -9.36 -30.37
CA GLY A 71 6.53 -9.66 -30.88
C GLY A 71 5.61 -10.14 -29.76
N PHE A 72 4.50 -9.46 -29.57
CA PHE A 72 3.40 -9.95 -28.74
C PHE A 72 2.29 -10.51 -29.62
N THR A 73 1.60 -11.47 -29.08
CA THR A 73 0.29 -11.81 -29.62
C THR A 73 -0.65 -10.62 -29.36
N PRO A 74 -1.35 -10.12 -30.36
CA PRO A 74 -2.36 -9.07 -30.15
C PRO A 74 -3.30 -9.46 -29.01
N ASN A 75 -3.67 -8.48 -28.17
CA ASN A 75 -4.59 -8.62 -27.05
C ASN A 75 -4.08 -9.40 -25.80
N THR A 76 -2.79 -9.62 -25.65
CA THR A 76 -2.27 -10.18 -24.40
C THR A 76 -2.25 -9.11 -23.31
N LYS A 77 -3.09 -9.27 -22.28
CA LYS A 77 -3.02 -8.48 -21.05
C LYS A 77 -2.37 -9.29 -19.96
N ILE A 78 -1.51 -8.65 -19.17
CA ILE A 78 -0.83 -9.27 -18.03
C ILE A 78 -1.40 -8.67 -16.77
N SER A 79 -1.87 -9.55 -15.86
CA SER A 79 -2.36 -9.14 -14.54
C SER A 79 -1.31 -9.42 -13.47
N VAL A 80 -1.18 -8.47 -12.54
CA VAL A 80 -0.31 -8.56 -11.36
C VAL A 80 -1.13 -8.15 -10.15
N ASP A 81 -1.30 -9.07 -9.21
CA ASP A 81 -2.14 -8.87 -8.04
C ASP A 81 -1.32 -9.07 -6.76
N ALA A 82 -1.67 -8.30 -5.72
CA ALA A 82 -1.23 -8.52 -4.34
C ALA A 82 -2.36 -8.16 -3.38
N GLU A 83 -2.53 -8.93 -2.30
CA GLU A 83 -3.54 -8.64 -1.28
C GLU A 83 -3.15 -7.40 -0.47
N THR A 84 -1.89 -7.33 -0.03
CA THR A 84 -1.35 -6.16 0.67
C THR A 84 0.11 -5.95 0.33
N VAL A 85 0.51 -4.68 0.28
CA VAL A 85 1.91 -4.25 0.24
C VAL A 85 2.07 -3.20 1.33
N VAL A 86 2.93 -3.46 2.30
CA VAL A 86 3.17 -2.58 3.44
C VAL A 86 4.66 -2.32 3.55
N CYS A 87 5.08 -1.10 3.35
CA CYS A 87 6.46 -0.66 3.56
C CYS A 87 6.55 0.21 4.82
N ARG A 88 7.54 -0.07 5.66
CA ARG A 88 7.86 0.71 6.86
C ARG A 88 9.25 1.29 6.72
N VAL A 89 9.38 2.57 7.01
CA VAL A 89 10.64 3.30 7.00
C VAL A 89 10.85 3.88 8.38
N SER A 90 12.04 3.69 8.95
CA SER A 90 12.46 4.44 10.14
C SER A 90 12.99 5.80 9.72
N ASN A 91 12.47 6.87 10.29
CA ASN A 91 12.98 8.22 10.04
C ASN A 91 14.35 8.47 10.72
N VAL A 92 14.77 7.57 11.60
CA VAL A 92 16.10 7.61 12.25
C VAL A 92 17.15 6.99 11.33
N ASP A 93 16.75 5.99 10.55
CA ASP A 93 17.61 5.31 9.59
C ASP A 93 16.81 4.99 8.33
N ILE A 94 16.88 5.87 7.34
CA ILE A 94 16.20 5.71 6.05
C ILE A 94 16.69 4.49 5.25
N THR A 95 17.82 3.90 5.64
CA THR A 95 18.30 2.66 5.03
C THR A 95 17.60 1.42 5.58
N SER A 96 16.88 1.56 6.70
CA SER A 96 16.16 0.47 7.38
C SER A 96 14.73 0.28 6.86
N ARG A 97 14.47 0.50 5.57
CA ARG A 97 13.18 0.18 4.97
C ARG A 97 12.96 -1.33 4.96
N SER A 98 11.76 -1.73 5.37
CA SER A 98 11.27 -3.11 5.22
C SER A 98 9.90 -3.09 4.56
N CYS A 99 9.66 -4.02 3.62
CA CYS A 99 8.38 -4.18 2.98
C CYS A 99 7.86 -5.61 3.15
N GLU A 100 6.60 -5.75 3.49
CA GLU A 100 5.88 -7.02 3.50
C GLU A 100 4.91 -7.06 2.32
N LEU A 101 5.06 -8.07 1.46
CA LEU A 101 4.21 -8.33 0.32
C LEU A 101 3.39 -9.59 0.60
N ASN A 102 2.07 -9.47 0.54
CA ASN A 102 1.15 -10.59 0.72
C ASN A 102 0.47 -10.92 -0.61
N PHE A 103 0.60 -12.18 -1.03
CA PHE A 103 0.02 -12.74 -2.25
C PHE A 103 -1.02 -13.84 -1.92
N GLY A 104 -1.76 -13.67 -0.83
CA GLY A 104 -2.67 -14.68 -0.31
C GLY A 104 -1.95 -15.76 0.47
N ALA A 105 -1.82 -16.94 -0.10
CA ALA A 105 -1.15 -18.06 0.58
C ALA A 105 0.36 -17.86 0.83
N ARG A 106 0.96 -16.84 0.25
CA ARG A 106 2.40 -16.57 0.35
C ARG A 106 2.68 -15.13 0.74
N LYS A 107 3.53 -14.99 1.74
CA LYS A 107 4.08 -13.70 2.17
C LYS A 107 5.57 -13.63 1.86
N ARG A 108 6.06 -12.42 1.58
CA ARG A 108 7.49 -12.13 1.43
C ARG A 108 7.81 -10.89 2.20
N THR A 109 8.89 -10.95 2.99
CA THR A 109 9.48 -9.80 3.64
C THR A 109 10.75 -9.41 2.87
N LEU A 110 10.81 -8.14 2.48
CA LEU A 110 11.93 -7.55 1.77
C LEU A 110 12.64 -6.56 2.69
N THR A 111 13.94 -6.44 2.56
CA THR A 111 14.78 -5.48 3.29
C THR A 111 15.82 -4.89 2.36
N GLY A 112 16.49 -3.82 2.78
CA GLY A 112 17.58 -3.20 2.02
C GLY A 112 17.14 -2.73 0.64
N ARG A 113 17.91 -3.10 -0.41
CA ARG A 113 17.70 -2.62 -1.78
C ARG A 113 16.30 -2.95 -2.32
N ASP A 114 15.84 -4.18 -2.13
CA ASP A 114 14.54 -4.63 -2.67
C ASP A 114 13.38 -3.87 -2.01
N ALA A 115 13.43 -3.65 -0.70
CA ALA A 115 12.44 -2.85 0.00
C ALA A 115 12.46 -1.38 -0.45
N ASN A 116 13.64 -0.80 -0.68
CA ASN A 116 13.76 0.56 -1.20
C ASN A 116 13.17 0.69 -2.60
N GLU A 117 13.35 -0.32 -3.46
CA GLU A 117 12.78 -0.34 -4.80
C GLU A 117 11.24 -0.39 -4.74
N VAL A 118 10.66 -1.24 -3.88
CA VAL A 118 9.20 -1.27 -3.66
C VAL A 118 8.69 0.09 -3.19
N GLY A 119 9.27 0.67 -2.14
CA GLY A 119 8.82 1.97 -1.62
C GLY A 119 8.97 3.11 -2.64
N ALA A 120 10.05 3.14 -3.41
CA ALA A 120 10.23 4.13 -4.47
C ALA A 120 9.15 4.01 -5.55
N THR A 121 8.75 2.79 -5.92
CA THR A 121 7.67 2.58 -6.90
C THR A 121 6.29 2.91 -6.34
N MET A 122 6.05 2.66 -5.05
CA MET A 122 4.82 3.09 -4.36
C MET A 122 4.70 4.62 -4.38
N ALA A 123 5.76 5.34 -4.02
CA ALA A 123 5.80 6.80 -4.09
C ALA A 123 5.59 7.32 -5.52
N ALA A 124 6.24 6.70 -6.53
CA ALA A 124 6.06 7.05 -7.94
C ALA A 124 4.62 6.78 -8.46
N ALA A 125 3.92 5.82 -7.86
CA ALA A 125 2.51 5.55 -8.12
C ALA A 125 1.55 6.49 -7.36
N GLY A 126 2.07 7.45 -6.59
CA GLY A 126 1.28 8.42 -5.83
C GLY A 126 0.67 7.87 -4.54
N ILE A 127 1.19 6.76 -4.01
CA ILE A 127 0.73 6.19 -2.76
C ILE A 127 1.24 7.05 -1.59
N PRO A 128 0.34 7.55 -0.72
CA PRO A 128 0.73 8.40 0.37
C PRO A 128 1.54 7.65 1.43
N SER A 129 2.46 8.37 2.05
CA SER A 129 3.19 7.89 3.22
C SER A 129 2.52 8.46 4.47
N GLU A 130 2.08 7.59 5.37
CA GLU A 130 1.44 7.95 6.62
C GLU A 130 2.39 7.64 7.79
N GLY A 131 2.43 8.50 8.80
CA GLY A 131 3.23 8.19 9.98
C GLY A 131 3.37 9.33 10.97
N ALA A 132 3.73 8.95 12.21
CA ALA A 132 4.10 9.86 13.27
C ALA A 132 5.60 10.16 13.20
N ALA A 133 6.06 11.16 13.97
CA ALA A 133 7.47 11.46 14.10
C ALA A 133 8.29 10.21 14.46
N GLY A 134 9.20 9.79 13.59
CA GLY A 134 10.09 8.65 13.79
C GLY A 134 9.84 7.43 12.91
N SER A 135 8.69 7.33 12.23
CA SER A 135 8.44 6.25 11.26
C SER A 135 7.38 6.64 10.25
N SER A 136 7.52 6.18 9.02
CA SER A 136 6.48 6.29 8.01
C SER A 136 6.07 4.92 7.50
N ILE A 137 4.79 4.79 7.16
CA ILE A 137 4.18 3.59 6.61
C ILE A 137 3.53 3.95 5.29
N GLU A 138 3.89 3.22 4.25
CA GLU A 138 3.21 3.23 2.95
C GLU A 138 2.46 1.92 2.85
N SER A 139 1.14 1.97 2.74
CA SER A 139 0.29 0.76 2.78
C SER A 139 -0.76 0.80 1.70
N ILE A 140 -0.88 -0.29 0.97
CA ILE A 140 -1.96 -0.56 0.03
C ILE A 140 -2.49 -1.96 0.19
N SER A 141 -3.78 -2.12 -0.10
CA SER A 141 -4.45 -3.42 -0.17
C SER A 141 -5.21 -3.59 -1.47
N LYS A 142 -5.57 -4.82 -1.79
CA LYS A 142 -6.32 -5.19 -3.00
C LYS A 142 -5.68 -4.67 -4.30
N LEU A 143 -4.35 -4.66 -4.34
CA LEU A 143 -3.62 -4.21 -5.53
C LEU A 143 -3.95 -5.11 -6.72
N ARG A 144 -4.38 -4.47 -7.82
CA ARG A 144 -4.55 -5.09 -9.13
C ARG A 144 -3.97 -4.22 -10.20
N CYS A 145 -2.96 -4.72 -10.89
CA CYS A 145 -2.38 -4.04 -12.03
C CYS A 145 -2.69 -4.81 -13.31
N THR A 146 -3.11 -4.10 -14.34
CA THR A 146 -3.27 -4.61 -15.70
C THR A 146 -2.26 -3.92 -16.60
N ILE A 147 -1.51 -4.71 -17.35
CA ILE A 147 -0.48 -4.23 -18.28
C ILE A 147 -0.90 -4.70 -19.67
N ASP A 148 -1.07 -3.74 -20.58
CA ASP A 148 -1.25 -3.98 -22.02
C ASP A 148 0.05 -3.66 -22.74
N PRO A 149 0.83 -4.67 -23.13
CA PRO A 149 2.11 -4.46 -23.82
C PRO A 149 1.97 -3.72 -25.15
N ASN A 150 0.87 -3.94 -25.87
CA ASN A 150 0.66 -3.29 -27.16
C ASN A 150 0.39 -1.80 -26.99
N GLU A 151 -0.40 -1.41 -25.99
CA GLU A 151 -0.67 -0.01 -25.69
C GLU A 151 0.59 0.72 -25.21
N ILE A 152 1.44 0.07 -24.40
CA ILE A 152 2.73 0.64 -23.97
C ILE A 152 3.64 0.92 -25.17
N MET A 153 3.66 0.02 -26.16
CA MET A 153 4.46 0.22 -27.38
C MET A 153 3.94 1.34 -28.27
N GLN A 154 2.63 1.60 -28.27
CA GLN A 154 2.00 2.63 -29.10
C GLN A 154 2.00 4.01 -28.43
N LYS A 155 1.91 4.06 -27.11
CA LYS A 155 1.85 5.28 -26.32
C LYS A 155 2.89 5.24 -25.20
N ALA A 156 3.90 6.07 -25.27
CA ALA A 156 4.84 6.25 -24.18
C ALA A 156 4.07 6.61 -22.88
N GLY A 157 4.13 5.73 -21.89
CA GLY A 157 3.45 5.88 -20.61
C GLY A 157 2.00 5.41 -20.55
N GLY A 158 1.42 4.89 -21.64
CA GLY A 158 0.11 4.22 -21.65
C GLY A 158 0.19 2.74 -21.25
N GLY A 159 -0.95 2.05 -21.19
CA GLY A 159 -1.04 0.59 -21.13
C GLY A 159 -0.75 -0.08 -19.79
N ALA A 160 -0.40 0.66 -18.75
CA ALA A 160 -0.32 0.16 -17.39
C ALA A 160 -1.29 0.91 -16.46
N GLN A 161 -2.12 0.17 -15.75
CA GLN A 161 -3.09 0.70 -14.81
C GLN A 161 -3.10 -0.16 -13.56
N CYS A 162 -3.09 0.45 -12.39
CA CYS A 162 -3.25 -0.21 -11.10
C CYS A 162 -4.42 0.40 -10.34
N SER A 163 -5.19 -0.43 -9.66
CA SER A 163 -6.17 -0.05 -8.66
C SER A 163 -5.78 -0.65 -7.32
N PHE A 164 -6.02 0.07 -6.23
CA PHE A 164 -5.69 -0.34 -4.87
C PHE A 164 -6.54 0.42 -3.86
N GLU A 165 -6.48 0.01 -2.60
CA GLU A 165 -7.04 0.74 -1.46
C GLU A 165 -5.88 1.21 -0.58
N THR A 166 -5.91 2.47 -0.12
CA THR A 166 -4.95 3.07 0.81
C THR A 166 -5.55 3.18 2.20
N GLY A 167 -4.72 3.16 3.25
CA GLY A 167 -5.14 3.38 4.64
C GLY A 167 -5.77 2.10 5.26
N GLN A 168 -4.96 1.34 5.95
CA GLN A 168 -5.39 0.35 6.96
C GLN A 168 -4.67 0.62 8.26
#